data_e408c7c270f4bb505d4dfcebaa730851
#
_entry.id   e408c7c270f4bb505d4dfcebaa730851
#
_cell.length_a   1.000
_cell.length_b   1.000
_cell.length_c   1.000
_cell.angle_alpha   90.00
_cell.angle_beta   90.00
_cell.angle_gamma   90.00
#
_symmetry.space_group_name_H-M   'P 1'
#
loop_
_entity.id
_entity.type
_entity.pdbx_description
1 polymer ?
#
loop_
_entity_poly.entity_id
_entity_poly.type
_entity_poly.pdbx_seq_one_letter_code
_entity_poly.pdbx_strand_id
1 'polypeptide(L)'
;MDISVVIPVYGCREALPELHQRLTEVLSNMVSTYEIILVNDACPQGSWAVIEELCRKDSHVVGLELSRNFGQLRATTAGLDYSSGDWVVVMDCDLQDRPEEIPRLFAKAQEGYDVVIARRKKRQDSKLKIMVSNAFYGVYAFATGQPYDGSLCNFSVSSRQVIDNYCRMREQHRGFIMYIQWMGFREAVVDVEHQERFAGESGYNFKKRMNLALELLTSQSDKLLRLTVKIGLAISACSLLAILYLLIRYFVSNIQAGWTSTIAAIFLMGGLVIACIGVVGIYVGNIFMEVKHRPLYIVRQCLNNCEKVTEDRP
;
A
#
# COMPACT_ATOMS: atom_id res chain seq x y z
N MET A 1 0.38 -22.69 15.90
CA MET A 1 0.94 -22.67 14.51
C MET A 1 2.18 -21.81 14.52
N ASP A 2 3.33 -22.32 14.07
CA ASP A 2 4.58 -21.56 14.19
C ASP A 2 4.65 -20.45 13.14
N ILE A 3 4.36 -20.79 11.86
CA ILE A 3 4.43 -19.86 10.75
C ILE A 3 3.21 -19.97 9.84
N SER A 4 2.66 -18.79 9.43
CA SER A 4 1.73 -18.66 8.31
C SER A 4 2.43 -17.93 7.16
N VAL A 5 2.29 -18.42 5.92
CA VAL A 5 2.76 -17.74 4.72
C VAL A 5 1.56 -17.26 3.93
N VAL A 6 1.39 -15.95 3.77
CA VAL A 6 0.27 -15.31 3.09
C VAL A 6 0.69 -14.84 1.69
N ILE A 7 -0.01 -15.32 0.68
CA ILE A 7 0.33 -15.11 -0.73
C ILE A 7 -0.91 -14.65 -1.51
N PRO A 8 -1.00 -13.37 -1.90
CA PRO A 8 -2.03 -12.91 -2.81
C PRO A 8 -1.75 -13.43 -4.22
N VAL A 9 -2.76 -14.04 -4.85
CA VAL A 9 -2.62 -14.71 -6.15
C VAL A 9 -3.42 -13.98 -7.23
N TYR A 10 -2.70 -13.41 -8.21
CA TYR A 10 -3.27 -12.81 -9.40
C TYR A 10 -2.26 -12.83 -10.56
N GLY A 11 -2.57 -13.54 -11.65
CA GLY A 11 -1.71 -13.59 -12.84
C GLY A 11 -0.49 -14.50 -12.74
N CYS A 12 -0.43 -15.43 -11.75
CA CYS A 12 0.71 -16.33 -11.52
C CYS A 12 0.32 -17.82 -11.45
N ARG A 13 -0.69 -18.23 -12.21
CA ARG A 13 -1.18 -19.62 -12.23
C ARG A 13 -0.06 -20.65 -12.39
N GLU A 14 0.87 -20.40 -13.34
CA GLU A 14 1.94 -21.33 -13.70
C GLU A 14 3.02 -21.45 -12.62
N ALA A 15 3.20 -20.41 -11.80
CA ALA A 15 4.19 -20.38 -10.74
C ALA A 15 3.74 -21.11 -9.46
N LEU A 16 2.42 -21.28 -9.25
CA LEU A 16 1.88 -21.82 -7.99
C LEU A 16 2.39 -23.21 -7.60
N PRO A 17 2.49 -24.20 -8.52
CA PRO A 17 3.00 -25.52 -8.17
C PRO A 17 4.46 -25.49 -7.70
N GLU A 18 5.30 -24.75 -8.41
CA GLU A 18 6.72 -24.56 -8.07
C GLU A 18 6.87 -23.82 -6.74
N LEU A 19 6.09 -22.74 -6.55
CA LEU A 19 6.08 -21.96 -5.31
C LEU A 19 5.69 -22.83 -4.11
N HIS A 20 4.63 -23.64 -4.25
CA HIS A 20 4.19 -24.56 -3.21
C HIS A 20 5.29 -25.57 -2.85
N GLN A 21 5.91 -26.22 -3.84
CA GLN A 21 6.99 -27.19 -3.62
C GLN A 21 8.14 -26.57 -2.85
N ARG A 22 8.65 -25.41 -3.29
CA ARG A 22 9.76 -24.72 -2.63
C ARG A 22 9.44 -24.25 -1.22
N LEU A 23 8.20 -23.74 -1.01
CA LEU A 23 7.73 -23.35 0.33
C LEU A 23 7.65 -24.56 1.26
N THR A 24 7.08 -25.68 0.80
CA THR A 24 6.99 -26.91 1.59
C THR A 24 8.36 -27.42 1.99
N GLU A 25 9.31 -27.43 1.06
CA GLU A 25 10.69 -27.82 1.33
C GLU A 25 11.37 -26.93 2.39
N VAL A 26 11.22 -25.61 2.26
CA VAL A 26 11.81 -24.65 3.20
C VAL A 26 11.16 -24.73 4.58
N LEU A 27 9.82 -24.72 4.65
CA LEU A 27 9.09 -24.64 5.90
C LEU A 27 9.18 -25.95 6.71
N SER A 28 9.10 -27.11 6.06
CA SER A 28 9.21 -28.42 6.74
C SER A 28 10.56 -28.64 7.39
N ASN A 29 11.63 -28.01 6.87
CA ASN A 29 12.97 -28.04 7.45
C ASN A 29 13.21 -27.00 8.54
N MET A 30 12.30 -25.99 8.66
CA MET A 30 12.51 -24.83 9.53
C MET A 30 11.65 -24.86 10.80
N VAL A 31 10.39 -25.33 10.72
CA VAL A 31 9.43 -25.30 11.81
C VAL A 31 8.60 -26.59 11.89
N SER A 32 7.99 -26.82 13.05
CA SER A 32 7.18 -28.03 13.27
C SER A 32 5.78 -27.93 12.67
N THR A 33 5.21 -26.72 12.66
CA THR A 33 3.85 -26.47 12.18
C THR A 33 3.80 -25.21 11.32
N TYR A 34 3.21 -25.30 10.14
CA TYR A 34 3.06 -24.17 9.22
C TYR A 34 1.76 -24.25 8.42
N GLU A 35 1.38 -23.14 7.82
CA GLU A 35 0.31 -23.05 6.84
C GLU A 35 0.69 -22.12 5.68
N ILE A 36 0.18 -22.41 4.49
CA ILE A 36 0.36 -21.63 3.28
C ILE A 36 -1.00 -21.14 2.82
N ILE A 37 -1.27 -19.84 2.95
CA ILE A 37 -2.55 -19.22 2.63
C ILE A 37 -2.49 -18.58 1.27
N LEU A 38 -3.13 -19.22 0.28
CA LEU A 38 -3.22 -18.75 -1.11
C LEU A 38 -4.53 -17.99 -1.32
N VAL A 39 -4.46 -16.68 -1.56
CA VAL A 39 -5.64 -15.83 -1.71
C VAL A 39 -5.85 -15.50 -3.19
N ASN A 40 -6.79 -16.17 -3.84
CA ASN A 40 -7.15 -15.90 -5.22
C ASN A 40 -7.98 -14.61 -5.34
N ASP A 41 -7.39 -13.56 -5.88
CA ASP A 41 -8.06 -12.26 -6.12
C ASP A 41 -8.86 -12.27 -7.44
N ALA A 42 -9.73 -13.27 -7.61
CA ALA A 42 -10.54 -13.52 -8.80
C ALA A 42 -9.71 -13.48 -10.10
N CYS A 43 -8.61 -14.24 -10.13
CA CYS A 43 -7.68 -14.30 -11.25
C CYS A 43 -8.37 -14.88 -12.51
N PRO A 44 -8.38 -14.15 -13.65
CA PRO A 44 -9.04 -14.62 -14.87
C PRO A 44 -8.32 -15.80 -15.55
N GLN A 45 -7.07 -16.10 -15.14
CA GLN A 45 -6.28 -17.20 -15.70
C GLN A 45 -6.61 -18.56 -15.09
N GLY A 46 -7.62 -18.66 -14.20
CA GLY A 46 -8.03 -19.92 -13.59
C GLY A 46 -7.07 -20.42 -12.51
N SER A 47 -6.40 -19.51 -11.77
CA SER A 47 -5.52 -19.87 -10.65
C SER A 47 -6.27 -20.63 -9.54
N TRP A 48 -7.59 -20.41 -9.40
CA TRP A 48 -8.40 -21.09 -8.39
C TRP A 48 -8.37 -22.62 -8.54
N ALA A 49 -8.49 -23.14 -9.74
CA ALA A 49 -8.43 -24.59 -9.97
C ALA A 49 -7.11 -25.23 -9.52
N VAL A 50 -5.98 -24.49 -9.66
CA VAL A 50 -4.68 -24.94 -9.15
C VAL A 50 -4.65 -24.91 -7.63
N ILE A 51 -5.18 -23.86 -7.01
CA ILE A 51 -5.28 -23.75 -5.54
C ILE A 51 -6.13 -24.88 -4.98
N GLU A 52 -7.29 -25.19 -5.59
CA GLU A 52 -8.13 -26.34 -5.19
C GLU A 52 -7.37 -27.67 -5.24
N GLU A 53 -6.55 -27.86 -6.28
CA GLU A 53 -5.74 -29.08 -6.41
C GLU A 53 -4.67 -29.16 -5.33
N LEU A 54 -3.99 -28.02 -5.02
CA LEU A 54 -3.01 -27.96 -3.96
C LEU A 54 -3.62 -28.22 -2.57
N CYS A 55 -4.77 -27.61 -2.27
CA CYS A 55 -5.50 -27.86 -1.00
C CYS A 55 -5.93 -29.31 -0.84
N ARG A 56 -6.28 -30.02 -1.95
CA ARG A 56 -6.61 -31.44 -1.90
C ARG A 56 -5.40 -32.35 -1.61
N LYS A 57 -4.22 -31.92 -2.07
CA LYS A 57 -2.96 -32.69 -1.94
C LYS A 57 -2.24 -32.43 -0.61
N ASP A 58 -2.39 -31.24 -0.07
CA ASP A 58 -1.65 -30.77 1.11
C ASP A 58 -2.59 -30.04 2.08
N SER A 59 -2.76 -30.59 3.27
CA SER A 59 -3.60 -30.02 4.33
C SER A 59 -3.01 -28.74 4.95
N HIS A 60 -1.73 -28.44 4.72
CA HIS A 60 -1.11 -27.17 5.14
C HIS A 60 -1.50 -25.99 4.24
N VAL A 61 -2.09 -26.27 3.07
CA VAL A 61 -2.53 -25.22 2.13
C VAL A 61 -3.96 -24.81 2.44
N VAL A 62 -4.16 -23.52 2.70
CA VAL A 62 -5.47 -22.89 2.87
C VAL A 62 -5.76 -22.07 1.61
N GLY A 63 -6.89 -22.31 0.97
CA GLY A 63 -7.33 -21.59 -0.24
C GLY A 63 -8.45 -20.60 0.08
N LEU A 64 -8.26 -19.34 -0.25
CA LEU A 64 -9.29 -18.31 -0.16
C LEU A 64 -9.62 -17.76 -1.57
N GLU A 65 -10.87 -17.90 -2.02
CA GLU A 65 -11.36 -17.28 -3.25
C GLU A 65 -12.12 -16.01 -2.92
N LEU A 66 -11.66 -14.86 -3.44
CA LEU A 66 -12.39 -13.60 -3.32
C LEU A 66 -13.51 -13.52 -4.38
N SER A 67 -14.63 -12.88 -4.04
CA SER A 67 -15.81 -12.81 -4.91
C SER A 67 -15.58 -12.01 -6.22
N ARG A 68 -14.58 -11.12 -6.23
CA ARG A 68 -14.10 -10.35 -7.39
C ARG A 68 -12.67 -9.91 -7.14
N ASN A 69 -12.02 -9.28 -8.12
CA ASN A 69 -10.74 -8.61 -7.90
C ASN A 69 -10.93 -7.39 -6.97
N PHE A 70 -10.31 -7.44 -5.80
CA PHE A 70 -10.26 -6.36 -4.81
C PHE A 70 -8.91 -5.66 -4.78
N GLY A 71 -7.88 -6.21 -5.44
CA GLY A 71 -6.52 -5.74 -5.47
C GLY A 71 -5.61 -6.40 -4.43
N GLN A 72 -4.32 -6.45 -4.74
CA GLN A 72 -3.29 -7.17 -3.97
C GLN A 72 -3.33 -6.87 -2.47
N LEU A 73 -3.42 -5.61 -2.07
CA LEU A 73 -3.41 -5.20 -0.66
C LEU A 73 -4.59 -5.76 0.15
N ARG A 74 -5.77 -5.82 -0.48
CA ARG A 74 -6.97 -6.38 0.16
C ARG A 74 -6.95 -7.90 0.16
N ALA A 75 -6.37 -8.53 -0.87
CA ALA A 75 -6.11 -9.96 -0.88
C ALA A 75 -5.10 -10.36 0.20
N THR A 76 -4.02 -9.58 0.37
CA THR A 76 -3.09 -9.77 1.50
C THR A 76 -3.81 -9.66 2.83
N THR A 77 -4.64 -8.62 3.02
CA THR A 77 -5.42 -8.44 4.25
C THR A 77 -6.34 -9.63 4.52
N ALA A 78 -6.98 -10.18 3.48
CA ALA A 78 -7.81 -11.37 3.62
C ALA A 78 -6.98 -12.56 4.14
N GLY A 79 -5.81 -12.82 3.57
CA GLY A 79 -4.93 -13.87 4.04
C GLY A 79 -4.44 -13.66 5.48
N LEU A 80 -4.15 -12.43 5.86
CA LEU A 80 -3.74 -12.08 7.23
C LEU A 80 -4.86 -12.31 8.24
N ASP A 81 -6.11 -11.99 7.89
CA ASP A 81 -7.28 -12.23 8.75
C ASP A 81 -7.53 -13.73 9.03
N TYR A 82 -7.10 -14.61 8.11
CA TYR A 82 -7.22 -16.06 8.25
C TYR A 82 -5.93 -16.72 8.77
N SER A 83 -4.84 -15.99 8.92
CA SER A 83 -3.57 -16.54 9.40
C SER A 83 -3.58 -16.80 10.91
N SER A 84 -3.03 -17.95 11.34
CA SER A 84 -3.02 -18.38 12.74
C SER A 84 -1.63 -18.50 13.36
N GLY A 85 -0.56 -18.43 12.56
CA GLY A 85 0.83 -18.61 13.01
C GLY A 85 1.33 -17.49 13.93
N ASP A 86 2.25 -17.81 14.83
CA ASP A 86 2.91 -16.86 15.72
C ASP A 86 3.77 -15.86 14.94
N TRP A 87 4.26 -16.30 13.80
CA TRP A 87 4.94 -15.47 12.80
C TRP A 87 4.24 -15.56 11.47
N VAL A 88 4.14 -14.43 10.78
CA VAL A 88 3.48 -14.36 9.48
C VAL A 88 4.44 -13.82 8.44
N VAL A 89 4.60 -14.60 7.38
CA VAL A 89 5.34 -14.23 6.18
C VAL A 89 4.36 -13.71 5.14
N VAL A 90 4.61 -12.54 4.57
CA VAL A 90 3.90 -12.05 3.37
C VAL A 90 4.87 -12.10 2.20
N MET A 91 4.46 -12.67 1.07
CA MET A 91 5.27 -12.69 -0.15
C MET A 91 4.41 -12.71 -1.41
N ASP A 92 4.99 -12.34 -2.54
CA ASP A 92 4.31 -12.35 -3.84
C ASP A 92 4.33 -13.75 -4.48
N CYS A 93 3.37 -14.05 -5.39
CA CYS A 93 3.21 -15.37 -6.00
C CYS A 93 4.06 -15.62 -7.25
N ASP A 94 4.86 -14.64 -7.71
CA ASP A 94 5.52 -14.67 -9.02
C ASP A 94 6.97 -15.20 -8.98
N LEU A 95 7.40 -15.77 -7.84
CA LEU A 95 8.74 -16.31 -7.57
C LEU A 95 9.87 -15.26 -7.67
N GLN A 96 9.54 -13.97 -7.74
CA GLN A 96 10.56 -12.93 -7.61
C GLN A 96 11.13 -12.88 -6.18
N ASP A 97 10.28 -13.11 -5.19
CA ASP A 97 10.65 -13.32 -3.80
C ASP A 97 10.95 -14.81 -3.61
N ARG A 98 12.14 -15.13 -3.14
CA ARG A 98 12.62 -16.50 -3.00
C ARG A 98 12.18 -17.11 -1.67
N PRO A 99 11.46 -18.25 -1.66
CA PRO A 99 11.14 -18.94 -0.40
C PRO A 99 12.37 -19.25 0.46
N GLU A 100 13.51 -19.51 -0.15
CA GLU A 100 14.77 -19.84 0.52
C GLU A 100 15.38 -18.68 1.34
N GLU A 101 14.86 -17.45 1.17
CA GLU A 101 15.23 -16.31 2.02
C GLU A 101 14.41 -16.25 3.33
N ILE A 102 13.30 -17.00 3.43
CA ILE A 102 12.46 -17.03 4.65
C ILE A 102 13.27 -17.39 5.90
N PRO A 103 14.10 -18.46 5.92
CA PRO A 103 14.91 -18.79 7.08
C PRO A 103 15.82 -17.66 7.54
N ARG A 104 16.37 -16.89 6.61
CA ARG A 104 17.26 -15.76 6.90
C ARG A 104 16.50 -14.58 7.53
N LEU A 105 15.30 -14.26 6.98
CA LEU A 105 14.42 -13.24 7.55
C LEU A 105 13.92 -13.66 8.94
N PHE A 106 13.54 -14.93 9.10
CA PHE A 106 13.08 -15.47 10.36
C PHE A 106 14.18 -15.50 11.43
N ALA A 107 15.39 -15.92 11.08
CA ALA A 107 16.53 -15.88 11.99
C ALA A 107 16.80 -14.45 12.48
N LYS A 108 16.66 -13.44 11.60
CA LYS A 108 16.77 -12.03 11.98
C LYS A 108 15.66 -11.60 12.93
N ALA A 109 14.43 -12.08 12.74
CA ALA A 109 13.31 -11.79 13.66
C ALA A 109 13.57 -12.35 15.05
N GLN A 110 14.19 -13.54 15.15
CA GLN A 110 14.55 -14.17 16.44
C GLN A 110 15.61 -13.39 17.24
N GLU A 111 16.30 -12.41 16.62
CA GLU A 111 17.20 -11.49 17.34
C GLU A 111 16.41 -10.43 18.17
N GLY A 112 15.08 -10.51 18.23
CA GLY A 112 14.20 -9.63 19.01
C GLY A 112 13.61 -8.47 18.19
N TYR A 113 13.48 -8.63 16.86
CA TYR A 113 12.74 -7.74 16.00
C TYR A 113 11.31 -8.25 15.79
N ASP A 114 10.34 -7.34 15.85
CA ASP A 114 8.92 -7.66 15.64
C ASP A 114 8.58 -7.80 14.15
N VAL A 115 9.36 -7.11 13.31
CA VAL A 115 9.20 -7.09 11.85
C VAL A 115 10.56 -7.13 11.17
N VAL A 116 10.67 -7.98 10.15
CA VAL A 116 11.84 -8.03 9.26
C VAL A 116 11.38 -7.87 7.82
N ILE A 117 11.80 -6.80 7.16
CA ILE A 117 11.38 -6.46 5.80
C ILE A 117 12.52 -6.75 4.83
N ALA A 118 12.21 -7.42 3.73
CA ALA A 118 13.17 -7.65 2.66
C ALA A 118 13.38 -6.37 1.84
N ARG A 119 14.65 -6.09 1.49
CA ARG A 119 15.06 -4.99 0.63
C ARG A 119 15.76 -5.52 -0.62
N ARG A 120 15.34 -5.05 -1.79
CA ARG A 120 15.94 -5.42 -3.08
C ARG A 120 17.30 -4.76 -3.26
N LYS A 121 18.35 -5.56 -3.41
CA LYS A 121 19.75 -5.13 -3.46
C LYS A 121 20.14 -4.30 -4.70
N LYS A 122 19.41 -4.39 -5.82
CA LYS A 122 19.67 -3.62 -7.05
C LYS A 122 18.37 -3.20 -7.73
N ARG A 123 18.13 -1.89 -7.82
CA ARG A 123 17.17 -1.32 -8.76
C ARG A 123 17.82 -1.25 -10.15
N GLN A 124 17.31 -2.05 -11.10
CA GLN A 124 17.69 -1.96 -12.52
C GLN A 124 16.86 -0.91 -13.28
N ASP A 125 16.31 0.07 -12.58
CA ASP A 125 15.48 1.11 -13.20
C ASP A 125 16.32 2.17 -13.92
N SER A 126 15.77 2.75 -15.00
CA SER A 126 16.41 3.86 -15.70
C SER A 126 16.58 5.07 -14.77
N LYS A 127 17.64 5.88 -15.00
CA LYS A 127 17.95 7.10 -14.19
C LYS A 127 16.74 8.05 -14.05
N LEU A 128 15.95 8.19 -15.10
CA LEU A 128 14.74 9.04 -15.11
C LEU A 128 13.65 8.48 -14.16
N LYS A 129 13.42 7.17 -14.17
CA LYS A 129 12.47 6.52 -13.24
C LYS A 129 12.91 6.66 -11.79
N ILE A 130 14.21 6.52 -11.52
CA ILE A 130 14.77 6.70 -10.18
C ILE A 130 14.56 8.13 -9.71
N MET A 131 14.82 9.15 -10.56
CA MET A 131 14.64 10.56 -10.22
C MET A 131 13.16 10.88 -9.91
N VAL A 132 12.22 10.44 -10.74
CA VAL A 132 10.78 10.63 -10.51
C VAL A 132 10.33 9.92 -9.23
N SER A 133 10.82 8.70 -8.98
CA SER A 133 10.53 7.94 -7.77
C SER A 133 11.05 8.65 -6.52
N ASN A 134 12.28 9.17 -6.56
CA ASN A 134 12.88 9.89 -5.42
C ASN A 134 12.15 11.22 -5.15
N ALA A 135 11.73 11.94 -6.19
CA ALA A 135 10.89 13.15 -6.04
C ALA A 135 9.56 12.81 -5.36
N PHE A 136 8.89 11.72 -5.78
CA PHE A 136 7.67 11.24 -5.14
C PHE A 136 7.90 10.88 -3.67
N TYR A 137 8.96 10.11 -3.35
CA TYR A 137 9.27 9.74 -1.96
C TYR A 137 9.62 10.94 -1.09
N GLY A 138 10.27 11.97 -1.66
CA GLY A 138 10.49 13.24 -0.97
C GLY A 138 9.19 13.95 -0.62
N VAL A 139 8.24 14.01 -1.55
CA VAL A 139 6.90 14.58 -1.31
C VAL A 139 6.13 13.75 -0.29
N TYR A 140 6.21 12.42 -0.38
CA TYR A 140 5.57 11.51 0.57
C TYR A 140 6.14 11.70 1.99
N ALA A 141 7.46 11.70 2.14
CA ALA A 141 8.12 11.92 3.44
C ALA A 141 7.78 13.29 4.03
N PHE A 142 7.73 14.34 3.21
CA PHE A 142 7.26 15.65 3.64
C PHE A 142 5.79 15.62 4.10
N ALA A 143 4.93 14.95 3.35
CA ALA A 143 3.50 14.87 3.65
C ALA A 143 3.21 14.07 4.92
N THR A 144 3.79 12.86 5.05
CA THR A 144 3.53 11.94 6.17
C THR A 144 4.41 12.22 7.40
N GLY A 145 5.57 12.84 7.22
CA GLY A 145 6.58 13.00 8.26
C GLY A 145 7.45 11.75 8.48
N GLN A 146 7.27 10.71 7.66
CA GLN A 146 8.04 9.46 7.73
C GLN A 146 8.84 9.25 6.45
N PRO A 147 10.14 8.92 6.52
CA PRO A 147 10.93 8.55 5.35
C PRO A 147 10.37 7.24 4.78
N TYR A 148 10.21 7.17 3.47
CA TYR A 148 9.80 5.96 2.78
C TYR A 148 10.92 5.45 1.87
N ASP A 149 11.39 4.23 2.12
CA ASP A 149 12.37 3.55 1.27
C ASP A 149 11.64 2.70 0.23
N GLY A 150 11.59 3.19 -0.99
CA GLY A 150 10.96 2.46 -2.10
C GLY A 150 11.72 1.22 -2.60
N SER A 151 12.79 0.80 -1.94
CA SER A 151 13.49 -0.46 -2.18
C SER A 151 12.92 -1.61 -1.32
N LEU A 152 12.11 -1.28 -0.30
CA LEU A 152 11.43 -2.26 0.54
C LEU A 152 10.37 -3.01 -0.27
N CYS A 153 10.27 -4.32 -0.02
CA CYS A 153 9.29 -5.21 -0.65
C CYS A 153 8.17 -5.56 0.33
N ASN A 154 7.04 -6.06 -0.18
CA ASN A 154 6.04 -6.68 0.69
C ASN A 154 6.55 -7.96 1.35
N PHE A 155 7.62 -8.57 0.81
CA PHE A 155 8.25 -9.74 1.39
C PHE A 155 8.81 -9.41 2.77
N SER A 156 8.19 -9.97 3.79
CA SER A 156 8.51 -9.67 5.19
C SER A 156 8.07 -10.80 6.11
N VAL A 157 8.69 -10.83 7.29
CA VAL A 157 8.31 -11.68 8.43
C VAL A 157 7.86 -10.75 9.56
N SER A 158 6.66 -10.96 10.08
CA SER A 158 6.08 -10.14 11.15
C SER A 158 5.55 -11.02 12.28
N SER A 159 5.70 -10.57 13.51
CA SER A 159 5.12 -11.25 14.69
C SER A 159 3.59 -11.18 14.68
N ARG A 160 2.95 -12.11 15.35
CA ARG A 160 1.48 -12.15 15.51
C ARG A 160 0.93 -10.83 16.06
N GLN A 161 1.62 -10.24 17.03
CA GLN A 161 1.20 -8.96 17.61
C GLN A 161 1.12 -7.84 16.57
N VAL A 162 2.08 -7.76 15.66
CA VAL A 162 2.08 -6.78 14.56
C VAL A 162 0.90 -7.02 13.63
N ILE A 163 0.68 -8.28 13.24
CA ILE A 163 -0.40 -8.64 12.31
C ILE A 163 -1.78 -8.40 12.93
N ASP A 164 -1.98 -8.74 14.20
CA ASP A 164 -3.25 -8.48 14.87
C ASP A 164 -3.56 -6.97 14.91
N ASN A 165 -2.57 -6.12 15.18
CA ASN A 165 -2.75 -4.67 15.12
C ASN A 165 -3.01 -4.16 13.70
N TYR A 166 -2.32 -4.71 12.69
CA TYR A 166 -2.58 -4.41 11.29
C TYR A 166 -4.02 -4.80 10.88
N CYS A 167 -4.49 -5.96 11.29
CA CYS A 167 -5.84 -6.44 10.99
C CYS A 167 -6.95 -5.63 11.66
N ARG A 168 -6.68 -4.99 12.80
CA ARG A 168 -7.63 -4.05 13.46
C ARG A 168 -7.82 -2.73 12.69
N MET A 169 -6.82 -2.29 11.95
CA MET A 169 -6.94 -1.11 11.08
C MET A 169 -7.72 -1.48 9.82
N ARG A 170 -8.89 -0.88 9.59
CA ARG A 170 -9.84 -1.24 8.51
C ARG A 170 -10.06 -0.13 7.49
N GLU A 171 -9.11 0.78 7.37
CA GLU A 171 -9.17 1.87 6.40
C GLU A 171 -9.23 1.34 4.96
N GLN A 172 -9.98 2.00 4.11
CA GLN A 172 -10.18 1.60 2.71
C GLN A 172 -8.92 1.79 1.86
N HIS A 173 -8.11 2.80 2.16
CA HIS A 173 -6.86 3.11 1.47
C HIS A 173 -5.68 2.65 2.32
N ARG A 174 -5.17 1.46 2.01
CA ARG A 174 -4.15 0.77 2.81
C ARG A 174 -2.83 0.66 2.05
N GLY A 175 -1.71 0.60 2.79
CA GLY A 175 -0.40 0.22 2.29
C GLY A 175 0.26 -0.72 3.31
N PHE A 176 0.56 -1.98 2.96
CA PHE A 176 1.02 -2.98 3.93
C PHE A 176 2.28 -2.51 4.68
N ILE A 177 3.38 -2.28 4.00
CA ILE A 177 4.64 -1.84 4.62
C ILE A 177 4.49 -0.49 5.33
N MET A 178 3.74 0.45 4.75
CA MET A 178 3.53 1.78 5.35
C MET A 178 2.83 1.71 6.70
N TYR A 179 1.82 0.82 6.84
CA TYR A 179 1.09 0.64 8.09
C TYR A 179 1.94 -0.07 9.14
N ILE A 180 2.73 -1.07 8.72
CA ILE A 180 3.69 -1.73 9.61
C ILE A 180 4.68 -0.71 10.19
N GLN A 181 5.27 0.13 9.36
CA GLN A 181 6.20 1.17 9.81
C GLN A 181 5.51 2.24 10.68
N TRP A 182 4.25 2.60 10.36
CA TRP A 182 3.47 3.55 11.15
C TRP A 182 3.22 3.07 12.59
N MET A 183 3.06 1.77 12.78
CA MET A 183 2.85 1.17 14.10
C MET A 183 4.06 1.30 15.04
N GLY A 184 5.27 1.53 14.52
CA GLY A 184 6.46 1.80 15.32
C GLY A 184 7.02 0.61 16.10
N PHE A 185 6.76 -0.62 15.68
CA PHE A 185 7.38 -1.83 16.22
C PHE A 185 8.88 -1.88 15.86
N ARG A 186 9.63 -2.73 16.55
CA ARG A 186 11.07 -2.93 16.26
C ARG A 186 11.24 -3.59 14.91
N GLU A 187 11.75 -2.83 13.93
CA GLU A 187 11.95 -3.32 12.56
C GLU A 187 13.43 -3.56 12.24
N ALA A 188 13.69 -4.53 11.38
CA ALA A 188 14.97 -4.73 10.73
C ALA A 188 14.77 -4.87 9.21
N VAL A 189 15.80 -4.54 8.46
CA VAL A 189 15.81 -4.70 7.01
C VAL A 189 16.91 -5.68 6.61
N VAL A 190 16.58 -6.63 5.75
CA VAL A 190 17.49 -7.64 5.23
C VAL A 190 17.57 -7.52 3.71
N ASP A 191 18.78 -7.37 3.18
CA ASP A 191 18.99 -7.33 1.74
C ASP A 191 18.82 -8.74 1.15
N VAL A 192 17.88 -8.91 0.22
CA VAL A 192 17.60 -10.17 -0.46
C VAL A 192 17.96 -10.11 -1.94
N GLU A 193 18.27 -11.26 -2.51
CA GLU A 193 18.44 -11.41 -3.94
C GLU A 193 17.07 -11.49 -4.60
N HIS A 194 16.91 -10.70 -5.66
CA HIS A 194 15.67 -10.67 -6.44
C HIS A 194 15.87 -11.41 -7.76
N GLN A 195 14.98 -12.34 -8.05
CA GLN A 195 14.98 -13.07 -9.32
C GLN A 195 14.13 -12.36 -10.37
N GLU A 196 14.39 -12.68 -11.64
CA GLU A 196 13.49 -12.30 -12.72
C GLU A 196 12.16 -13.03 -12.56
N ARG A 197 11.08 -12.37 -12.96
CA ARG A 197 9.73 -12.93 -12.87
C ARG A 197 9.63 -14.23 -13.68
N PHE A 198 9.07 -15.27 -13.08
CA PHE A 198 8.93 -16.60 -13.71
C PHE A 198 8.03 -16.55 -14.96
N ALA A 199 6.93 -15.77 -14.93
CA ALA A 199 6.01 -15.56 -16.05
C ALA A 199 5.20 -14.27 -15.90
N GLY A 200 4.74 -13.67 -17.01
CA GLY A 200 3.79 -12.55 -17.04
C GLY A 200 4.40 -11.15 -17.11
N GLU A 201 3.60 -10.17 -17.50
CA GLU A 201 3.97 -8.75 -17.57
C GLU A 201 3.46 -7.98 -16.36
N SER A 202 4.17 -6.89 -16.01
CA SER A 202 3.74 -6.00 -14.91
C SER A 202 2.42 -5.31 -15.25
N GLY A 203 1.35 -5.62 -14.51
CA GLY A 203 0.01 -5.02 -14.70
C GLY A 203 -0.12 -3.54 -14.32
N TYR A 204 0.96 -2.90 -13.85
CA TYR A 204 0.95 -1.51 -13.41
C TYR A 204 1.36 -0.53 -14.52
N ASN A 205 0.38 0.14 -15.13
CA ASN A 205 0.62 1.26 -16.03
C ASN A 205 0.96 2.54 -15.22
N PHE A 206 1.72 3.49 -15.81
CA PHE A 206 2.12 4.77 -15.19
C PHE A 206 0.94 5.53 -14.57
N LYS A 207 -0.22 5.58 -15.26
CA LYS A 207 -1.44 6.21 -14.75
C LYS A 207 -1.96 5.55 -13.47
N LYS A 208 -1.94 4.22 -13.39
CA LYS A 208 -2.34 3.47 -12.17
C LYS A 208 -1.40 3.76 -11.01
N ARG A 209 -0.08 3.85 -11.26
CA ARG A 209 0.92 4.19 -10.23
C ARG A 209 0.74 5.61 -9.71
N MET A 210 0.45 6.58 -10.58
CA MET A 210 0.22 7.97 -10.19
C MET A 210 -1.07 8.11 -9.36
N ASN A 211 -2.15 7.45 -9.75
CA ASN A 211 -3.39 7.47 -8.99
C ASN A 211 -3.18 6.84 -7.59
N LEU A 212 -2.53 5.68 -7.50
CA LEU A 212 -2.20 5.05 -6.22
C LEU A 212 -1.34 5.96 -5.34
N ALA A 213 -0.38 6.65 -5.94
CA ALA A 213 0.47 7.61 -5.25
C ALA A 213 -0.33 8.78 -4.66
N LEU A 214 -1.26 9.35 -5.42
CA LEU A 214 -2.15 10.42 -4.95
C LEU A 214 -3.11 9.93 -3.86
N GLU A 215 -3.68 8.74 -4.01
CA GLU A 215 -4.53 8.12 -3.00
C GLU A 215 -3.77 7.93 -1.68
N LEU A 216 -2.56 7.40 -1.72
CA LEU A 216 -1.72 7.21 -0.54
C LEU A 216 -1.34 8.54 0.13
N LEU A 217 -0.99 9.57 -0.64
CA LEU A 217 -0.68 10.90 -0.10
C LEU A 217 -1.87 11.54 0.61
N THR A 218 -3.06 11.44 0.02
CA THR A 218 -4.27 12.08 0.56
C THR A 218 -4.90 11.29 1.71
N SER A 219 -4.70 9.96 1.76
CA SER A 219 -5.21 9.12 2.86
C SER A 219 -4.33 9.17 4.10
N GLN A 220 -3.01 9.34 3.93
CA GLN A 220 -2.05 9.26 5.04
C GLN A 220 -1.70 10.63 5.65
N SER A 221 -2.13 11.75 5.06
CA SER A 221 -1.72 13.07 5.53
C SER A 221 -2.75 14.16 5.28
N ASP A 222 -2.98 15.00 6.27
CA ASP A 222 -3.76 16.24 6.19
C ASP A 222 -2.91 17.47 5.79
N LYS A 223 -1.58 17.30 5.62
CA LYS A 223 -0.68 18.43 5.31
C LYS A 223 -1.01 19.10 3.98
N LEU A 224 -1.49 18.34 3.00
CA LEU A 224 -1.92 18.90 1.72
C LEU A 224 -3.13 19.84 1.93
N LEU A 225 -4.10 19.44 2.76
CA LEU A 225 -5.24 20.28 3.12
C LEU A 225 -4.80 21.53 3.88
N ARG A 226 -3.90 21.39 4.86
CA ARG A 226 -3.33 22.54 5.60
C ARG A 226 -2.52 23.46 4.70
N LEU A 227 -1.85 22.92 3.68
CA LEU A 227 -1.08 23.70 2.70
C LEU A 227 -2.02 24.59 1.86
N THR A 228 -3.17 24.06 1.41
CA THR A 228 -4.16 24.88 0.66
C THR A 228 -4.69 26.03 1.51
N VAL A 229 -4.95 25.82 2.81
CA VAL A 229 -5.34 26.87 3.74
C VAL A 229 -4.25 27.95 3.86
N LYS A 230 -2.99 27.54 4.04
CA LYS A 230 -1.85 28.49 4.13
C LYS A 230 -1.69 29.30 2.85
N ILE A 231 -1.79 28.64 1.68
CA ILE A 231 -1.72 29.32 0.38
C ILE A 231 -2.89 30.31 0.25
N GLY A 232 -4.11 29.91 0.57
CA GLY A 232 -5.28 30.77 0.55
C GLY A 232 -5.12 32.01 1.45
N LEU A 233 -4.63 31.83 2.67
CA LEU A 233 -4.35 32.95 3.59
C LEU A 233 -3.24 33.88 3.07
N ALA A 234 -2.15 33.33 2.49
CA ALA A 234 -1.08 34.12 1.91
C ALA A 234 -1.58 34.98 0.75
N ILE A 235 -2.39 34.39 -0.16
CA ILE A 235 -2.97 35.12 -1.30
C ILE A 235 -3.96 36.17 -0.82
N SER A 236 -4.77 35.87 0.18
CA SER A 236 -5.69 36.84 0.79
C SER A 236 -4.95 38.03 1.38
N ALA A 237 -3.85 37.80 2.11
CA ALA A 237 -2.99 38.85 2.64
C ALA A 237 -2.35 39.70 1.53
N CYS A 238 -1.81 39.05 0.49
CA CYS A 238 -1.24 39.75 -0.68
C CYS A 238 -2.31 40.58 -1.41
N SER A 239 -3.52 40.06 -1.56
CA SER A 239 -4.63 40.77 -2.19
C SER A 239 -5.05 41.99 -1.36
N LEU A 240 -5.09 41.89 -0.05
CA LEU A 240 -5.40 43.01 0.86
C LEU A 240 -4.34 44.13 0.72
N LEU A 241 -3.05 43.76 0.70
CA LEU A 241 -1.95 44.72 0.48
C LEU A 241 -2.03 45.38 -0.91
N ALA A 242 -2.36 44.60 -1.94
CA ALA A 242 -2.55 45.12 -3.29
C ALA A 242 -3.73 46.13 -3.38
N ILE A 243 -4.85 45.81 -2.73
CA ILE A 243 -6.01 46.72 -2.60
C ILE A 243 -5.60 48.02 -1.91
N LEU A 244 -4.91 47.92 -0.78
CA LEU A 244 -4.45 49.10 -0.03
C LEU A 244 -3.49 49.94 -0.88
N TYR A 245 -2.56 49.31 -1.59
CA TYR A 245 -1.66 50.02 -2.52
C TYR A 245 -2.41 50.74 -3.64
N LEU A 246 -3.39 50.06 -4.25
CA LEU A 246 -4.22 50.66 -5.33
C LEU A 246 -5.08 51.82 -4.81
N LEU A 247 -5.62 51.74 -3.60
CA LEU A 247 -6.35 52.84 -2.95
C LEU A 247 -5.44 54.04 -2.73
N ILE A 248 -4.23 53.86 -2.22
CA ILE A 248 -3.26 54.96 -2.05
C ILE A 248 -2.91 55.58 -3.38
N ARG A 249 -2.65 54.77 -4.39
CA ARG A 249 -2.33 55.22 -5.77
C ARG A 249 -3.50 55.98 -6.40
N TYR A 250 -4.73 55.59 -6.16
CA TYR A 250 -5.93 56.25 -6.63
C TYR A 250 -6.04 57.71 -6.09
N PHE A 251 -5.73 57.91 -4.82
CA PHE A 251 -5.75 59.24 -4.20
C PHE A 251 -4.56 60.13 -4.57
N VAL A 252 -3.41 59.53 -4.96
CA VAL A 252 -2.18 60.28 -5.27
C VAL A 252 -1.97 60.47 -6.78
N SER A 253 -2.50 59.58 -7.61
CA SER A 253 -2.24 59.57 -9.06
C SER A 253 -3.50 59.14 -9.82
N ASN A 254 -3.85 59.84 -10.91
CA ASN A 254 -4.95 59.45 -11.79
C ASN A 254 -4.60 58.12 -12.49
N ILE A 255 -5.10 57.01 -12.00
CA ILE A 255 -4.92 55.69 -12.64
C ILE A 255 -6.10 55.44 -13.57
N GLN A 256 -5.82 55.18 -14.85
CA GLN A 256 -6.84 54.64 -15.76
C GLN A 256 -7.18 53.20 -15.38
N ALA A 257 -8.47 52.92 -15.28
CA ALA A 257 -8.95 51.55 -14.93
C ALA A 257 -8.57 50.55 -16.03
N GLY A 258 -7.73 49.57 -15.67
CA GLY A 258 -7.33 48.48 -16.57
C GLY A 258 -8.34 47.34 -16.55
N TRP A 259 -9.31 47.31 -17.48
CA TRP A 259 -10.34 46.26 -17.56
C TRP A 259 -9.72 44.85 -17.71
N THR A 260 -8.64 44.73 -18.50
CA THR A 260 -7.92 43.47 -18.73
C THR A 260 -7.28 42.92 -17.46
N SER A 261 -6.69 43.77 -16.61
CA SER A 261 -6.08 43.31 -15.33
C SER A 261 -7.13 42.86 -14.32
N THR A 262 -8.29 43.50 -14.31
CA THR A 262 -9.41 43.11 -13.45
C THR A 262 -9.95 41.73 -13.82
N ILE A 263 -10.17 41.48 -15.12
CA ILE A 263 -10.62 40.17 -15.61
C ILE A 263 -9.57 39.09 -15.35
N ALA A 264 -8.29 39.34 -15.60
CA ALA A 264 -7.21 38.40 -15.33
C ALA A 264 -7.17 38.04 -13.82
N ALA A 265 -7.32 39.02 -12.93
CA ALA A 265 -7.39 38.80 -11.50
C ALA A 265 -8.60 37.95 -11.10
N ILE A 266 -9.79 38.20 -11.66
CA ILE A 266 -11.00 37.42 -11.39
C ILE A 266 -10.83 35.96 -11.84
N PHE A 267 -10.30 35.69 -13.03
CA PHE A 267 -10.07 34.34 -13.52
C PHE A 267 -9.03 33.60 -12.66
N LEU A 268 -7.92 34.28 -12.29
CA LEU A 268 -6.89 33.70 -11.43
C LEU A 268 -7.48 33.31 -10.06
N MET A 269 -8.21 34.22 -9.42
CA MET A 269 -8.82 33.95 -8.11
C MET A 269 -9.92 32.90 -8.20
N GLY A 270 -10.75 32.92 -9.25
CA GLY A 270 -11.77 31.90 -9.49
C GLY A 270 -11.15 30.51 -9.69
N GLY A 271 -10.09 30.42 -10.50
CA GLY A 271 -9.36 29.16 -10.70
C GLY A 271 -8.76 28.63 -9.41
N LEU A 272 -8.17 29.51 -8.58
CA LEU A 272 -7.58 29.11 -7.29
C LEU A 272 -8.65 28.61 -6.31
N VAL A 273 -9.80 29.28 -6.21
CA VAL A 273 -10.93 28.86 -5.36
C VAL A 273 -11.42 27.47 -5.79
N ILE A 274 -11.60 27.24 -7.10
CA ILE A 274 -12.01 25.93 -7.63
C ILE A 274 -10.97 24.85 -7.29
N ALA A 275 -9.68 25.15 -7.42
CA ALA A 275 -8.62 24.22 -7.07
C ALA A 275 -8.64 23.84 -5.56
N CYS A 276 -8.82 24.84 -4.68
CA CYS A 276 -8.97 24.60 -3.23
C CYS A 276 -10.19 23.74 -2.92
N ILE A 277 -11.35 24.02 -3.53
CA ILE A 277 -12.58 23.21 -3.38
C ILE A 277 -12.32 21.79 -3.89
N GLY A 278 -11.58 21.62 -5.00
CA GLY A 278 -11.20 20.32 -5.53
C GLY A 278 -10.39 19.48 -4.52
N VAL A 279 -9.41 20.09 -3.85
CA VAL A 279 -8.64 19.42 -2.77
C VAL A 279 -9.56 18.99 -1.63
N VAL A 280 -10.42 19.88 -1.15
CA VAL A 280 -11.41 19.55 -0.11
C VAL A 280 -12.31 18.40 -0.57
N GLY A 281 -12.75 18.42 -1.84
CA GLY A 281 -13.55 17.36 -2.43
C GLY A 281 -12.89 15.98 -2.38
N ILE A 282 -11.56 15.90 -2.59
CA ILE A 282 -10.80 14.64 -2.46
C ILE A 282 -10.88 14.11 -1.01
N TYR A 283 -10.64 14.95 -0.01
CA TYR A 283 -10.72 14.54 1.41
C TYR A 283 -12.14 14.13 1.82
N VAL A 284 -13.15 14.87 1.37
CA VAL A 284 -14.57 14.49 1.59
C VAL A 284 -14.86 13.14 0.93
N GLY A 285 -14.33 12.90 -0.27
CA GLY A 285 -14.44 11.60 -0.95
C GLY A 285 -13.82 10.46 -0.15
N ASN A 286 -12.63 10.66 0.43
CA ASN A 286 -11.98 9.67 1.29
C ASN A 286 -12.81 9.40 2.55
N ILE A 287 -13.28 10.44 3.25
CA ILE A 287 -14.16 10.31 4.42
C ILE A 287 -15.44 9.55 4.05
N PHE A 288 -16.04 9.85 2.90
CA PHE A 288 -17.24 9.17 2.44
C PHE A 288 -17.03 7.67 2.21
N MET A 289 -15.85 7.27 1.72
CA MET A 289 -15.50 5.85 1.57
C MET A 289 -15.34 5.15 2.92
N GLU A 290 -14.75 5.82 3.91
CA GLU A 290 -14.58 5.28 5.27
C GLU A 290 -15.93 5.15 6.00
N VAL A 291 -16.77 6.17 5.96
CA VAL A 291 -18.09 6.18 6.64
C VAL A 291 -19.05 5.11 6.11
N LYS A 292 -18.86 4.66 4.87
CA LYS A 292 -19.68 3.55 4.32
C LYS A 292 -19.45 2.22 5.01
N HIS A 293 -18.34 2.03 5.72
CA HIS A 293 -17.97 0.77 6.40
C HIS A 293 -18.12 -0.48 5.51
N ARG A 294 -17.82 -0.34 4.21
CA ARG A 294 -17.86 -1.49 3.30
C ARG A 294 -16.72 -2.45 3.65
N PRO A 295 -16.99 -3.78 3.65
CA PRO A 295 -15.93 -4.76 3.89
C PRO A 295 -14.79 -4.58 2.88
N LEU A 296 -13.55 -4.73 3.34
CA LEU A 296 -12.35 -4.59 2.50
C LEU A 296 -12.33 -5.62 1.36
N TYR A 297 -12.83 -6.82 1.65
CA TYR A 297 -12.92 -7.94 0.74
C TYR A 297 -14.14 -8.80 1.07
N ILE A 298 -14.53 -9.69 0.17
CA ILE A 298 -15.58 -10.69 0.39
C ILE A 298 -15.02 -12.03 -0.08
N VAL A 299 -14.97 -13.00 0.83
CA VAL A 299 -14.59 -14.39 0.50
C VAL A 299 -15.81 -15.10 -0.08
N ARG A 300 -15.64 -15.66 -1.27
CA ARG A 300 -16.64 -16.49 -1.96
C ARG A 300 -16.57 -17.93 -1.51
N GLN A 301 -15.35 -18.47 -1.40
CA GLN A 301 -15.09 -19.84 -1.02
C GLN A 301 -13.80 -19.93 -0.21
N CYS A 302 -13.78 -20.81 0.75
CA CYS A 302 -12.61 -21.15 1.54
C CYS A 302 -12.42 -22.67 1.55
N LEU A 303 -11.18 -23.12 1.47
CA LEU A 303 -10.79 -24.53 1.50
C LEU A 303 -9.81 -24.79 2.65
N ASN A 304 -9.94 -25.92 3.29
CA ASN A 304 -9.21 -26.38 4.48
C ASN A 304 -9.57 -25.55 5.73
N ASN A 305 -8.61 -24.99 6.45
CA ASN A 305 -8.87 -24.24 7.68
C ASN A 305 -9.55 -22.89 7.40
N CYS A 306 -10.87 -22.81 7.62
CA CYS A 306 -11.69 -21.66 7.24
C CYS A 306 -12.13 -20.79 8.43
N GLU A 307 -11.55 -20.96 9.59
CA GLU A 307 -11.85 -20.10 10.74
C GLU A 307 -11.12 -18.76 10.61
N LYS A 308 -11.90 -17.68 10.67
CA LYS A 308 -11.37 -16.32 10.68
C LYS A 308 -10.86 -15.99 12.07
N VAL A 309 -9.55 -15.86 12.20
CA VAL A 309 -8.89 -15.72 13.51
C VAL A 309 -9.10 -14.35 14.16
N THR A 310 -9.49 -13.32 13.36
CA THR A 310 -9.53 -11.91 13.82
C THR A 310 -10.90 -11.45 14.35
N GLU A 311 -12.00 -12.19 14.14
CA GLU A 311 -13.33 -11.77 14.62
C GLU A 311 -13.53 -11.97 16.13
N ASP A 312 -12.76 -12.84 16.78
CA ASP A 312 -12.92 -13.20 18.21
C ASP A 312 -11.81 -12.68 19.14
N ARG A 313 -10.90 -11.82 18.66
CA ARG A 313 -9.87 -11.24 19.52
C ARG A 313 -10.29 -9.84 19.98
N PRO A 314 -10.46 -9.62 21.31
CA PRO A 314 -10.88 -8.36 21.91
C PRO A 314 -9.86 -7.24 21.67
#